data_73303ce0b4351f9ae039319be39a4d35
#
_entry.id   73303ce0b4351f9ae039319be39a4d35
#
_cell.length_a   1.000
_cell.length_b   1.000
_cell.length_c   1.000
_cell.angle_alpha   90.00
_cell.angle_beta   90.00
_cell.angle_gamma   90.00
#
_symmetry.space_group_name_H-M   'P 1'
#
loop_
_entity.id
_entity.type
_entity.pdbx_description
1 polymer ?
#
loop_
_entity_poly.entity_id
_entity_poly.type
_entity_poly.pdbx_seq_one_letter_code
_entity_poly.pdbx_strand_id
1 'polypeptide(L)'
;MFTGFIGTYTEPCARGEGIYSYSFDPQTGSIHDLKLAAHALNPSYLVLSPSKRFLFAALESKNGSVRAFTLHKGSLAVINTQSSCGDAPCHLALSPDERFLIVSNYGSATIAVLPLGTDGFLKEAVQVIPLSGSGPHKTRQDCAHAHACTFSPAGTFVCACDLGSDRVIVYRFDRSLGRLIPVTQYASQAGAGPRHLVFSPDGATLYLVNELDSTVDVLALPERGELSLRQRITTVPQDFSGENTAAAIALSPDGMYLYVSNRGHNSIAVYAVRSDARIDLIAVQPVGGETPRDFTLDPSGAFLLVCHQDSDTMAVFSRSECGTLQHRATYEVPSAVCVLCVDLER
;
A
#
# COMPACT_ATOMS: atom_id res chain seq x y z
N MET A 1 -1.67 17.23 17.26
CA MET A 1 -2.32 17.08 15.93
C MET A 1 -1.44 16.20 15.06
N PHE A 2 -2.00 15.23 14.32
CA PHE A 2 -1.24 14.49 13.31
C PHE A 2 -1.31 15.23 11.97
N THR A 3 -0.40 14.91 11.07
CA THR A 3 -0.40 15.43 9.70
C THR A 3 -0.70 14.29 8.74
N GLY A 4 -1.51 14.54 7.72
CA GLY A 4 -1.78 13.55 6.69
C GLY A 4 -1.51 14.06 5.29
N PHE A 5 -1.33 13.10 4.37
CA PHE A 5 -1.18 13.35 2.95
C PHE A 5 -2.07 12.40 2.17
N ILE A 6 -2.65 12.90 1.09
CA ILE A 6 -3.53 12.12 0.20
C ILE A 6 -2.98 12.25 -1.22
N GLY A 7 -2.71 11.12 -1.85
CA GLY A 7 -2.44 11.03 -3.27
C GLY A 7 -3.73 10.85 -4.05
N THR A 8 -3.81 11.49 -5.22
CA THR A 8 -5.02 11.49 -6.04
C THR A 8 -4.73 11.10 -7.48
N TYR A 9 -5.71 10.54 -8.20
CA TYR A 9 -5.63 10.54 -9.65
C TYR A 9 -6.00 11.93 -10.19
N THR A 10 -5.33 12.31 -11.30
CA THR A 10 -5.46 13.63 -11.93
C THR A 10 -5.85 13.54 -13.40
N GLU A 11 -5.76 12.36 -14.02
CA GLU A 11 -6.10 12.08 -15.44
C GLU A 11 -6.59 10.64 -15.63
N PRO A 12 -7.29 10.32 -16.72
CA PRO A 12 -7.87 11.20 -17.74
C PRO A 12 -9.26 11.74 -17.37
N CYS A 13 -9.98 11.16 -16.41
CA CYS A 13 -11.33 11.59 -15.99
C CYS A 13 -11.38 11.88 -14.48
N ALA A 14 -10.23 11.88 -13.82
CA ALA A 14 -10.10 12.14 -12.40
C ALA A 14 -10.15 13.64 -12.09
N ARG A 15 -10.58 13.99 -10.88
CA ARG A 15 -10.80 15.37 -10.44
C ARG A 15 -9.71 15.90 -9.49
N GLY A 16 -8.75 15.06 -9.12
CA GLY A 16 -7.63 15.44 -8.27
C GLY A 16 -6.65 16.36 -9.00
N GLU A 17 -5.83 17.09 -8.22
CA GLU A 17 -4.81 18.01 -8.75
C GLU A 17 -3.39 17.61 -8.32
N GLY A 18 -3.27 16.59 -7.47
CA GLY A 18 -1.97 16.13 -6.97
C GLY A 18 -2.02 15.58 -5.56
N ILE A 19 -1.12 16.05 -4.70
CA ILE A 19 -1.02 15.65 -3.30
C ILE A 19 -1.73 16.68 -2.43
N TYR A 20 -2.71 16.23 -1.63
CA TYR A 20 -3.37 17.05 -0.62
C TYR A 20 -2.74 16.79 0.74
N SER A 21 -2.80 17.77 1.62
CA SER A 21 -2.43 17.66 3.04
C SER A 21 -3.60 18.00 3.94
N TYR A 22 -3.60 17.43 5.15
CA TYR A 22 -4.60 17.71 6.18
C TYR A 22 -3.99 17.62 7.58
N SER A 23 -4.65 18.24 8.55
CA SER A 23 -4.42 18.06 9.98
C SER A 23 -5.45 17.10 10.55
N PHE A 24 -5.04 16.16 11.39
CA PHE A 24 -5.91 15.17 12.01
C PHE A 24 -5.89 15.30 13.53
N ASP A 25 -7.05 15.43 14.15
CA ASP A 25 -7.18 15.46 15.60
C ASP A 25 -7.36 14.04 16.15
N PRO A 26 -6.37 13.47 16.87
CA PRO A 26 -6.45 12.09 17.38
C PRO A 26 -7.43 11.95 18.58
N GLN A 27 -7.97 13.04 19.11
CA GLN A 27 -8.95 12.98 20.20
C GLN A 27 -10.39 12.84 19.66
N THR A 28 -10.68 13.54 18.56
CA THR A 28 -12.03 13.61 17.99
C THR A 28 -12.19 12.82 16.71
N GLY A 29 -11.09 12.53 15.98
CA GLY A 29 -11.10 11.97 14.63
C GLY A 29 -11.45 13.00 13.55
N SER A 30 -11.41 14.30 13.88
CA SER A 30 -11.75 15.36 12.93
C SER A 30 -10.57 15.71 12.03
N ILE A 31 -10.88 16.02 10.77
CA ILE A 31 -9.93 16.53 9.78
C ILE A 31 -10.10 18.04 9.64
N HIS A 32 -8.96 18.74 9.61
CA HIS A 32 -8.87 20.19 9.43
C HIS A 32 -7.84 20.52 8.36
N ASP A 33 -7.87 21.74 7.85
CA ASP A 33 -6.87 22.31 6.92
C ASP A 33 -6.62 21.46 5.67
N LEU A 34 -7.66 20.77 5.19
CA LEU A 34 -7.56 19.97 3.96
C LEU A 34 -7.35 20.89 2.76
N LYS A 35 -6.19 20.75 2.09
CA LYS A 35 -5.80 21.60 0.97
C LYS A 35 -4.80 20.92 0.05
N LEU A 36 -4.70 21.40 -1.19
CA LEU A 36 -3.65 21.00 -2.11
C LEU A 36 -2.29 21.40 -1.56
N ALA A 37 -1.39 20.43 -1.40
CA ALA A 37 -0.02 20.62 -0.91
C ALA A 37 1.00 20.68 -2.05
N ALA A 38 0.79 19.93 -3.13
CA ALA A 38 1.65 19.93 -4.31
C ALA A 38 0.92 19.43 -5.55
N HIS A 39 1.07 20.12 -6.68
CA HIS A 39 0.65 19.61 -7.98
C HIS A 39 1.57 18.46 -8.41
N ALA A 40 0.96 17.36 -8.82
CA ALA A 40 1.66 16.18 -9.32
C ALA A 40 0.74 15.37 -10.24
N LEU A 41 1.28 14.75 -11.28
CA LEU A 41 0.53 13.89 -12.19
C LEU A 41 0.32 12.53 -11.54
N ASN A 42 -0.94 12.14 -11.28
CA ASN A 42 -1.32 10.84 -10.73
C ASN A 42 -0.40 10.34 -9.59
N PRO A 43 -0.21 11.09 -8.46
CA PRO A 43 0.56 10.61 -7.33
C PRO A 43 -0.21 9.50 -6.60
N SER A 44 -0.29 8.32 -7.22
CA SER A 44 -1.19 7.24 -6.81
C SER A 44 -0.70 6.45 -5.60
N TYR A 45 0.59 6.57 -5.24
CA TYR A 45 1.14 5.98 -4.03
C TYR A 45 2.17 6.89 -3.38
N LEU A 46 2.07 7.02 -2.07
CA LEU A 46 2.93 7.87 -1.26
C LEU A 46 3.66 7.02 -0.21
N VAL A 47 4.92 7.33 0.05
CA VAL A 47 5.66 6.78 1.19
C VAL A 47 6.43 7.87 1.91
N LEU A 48 6.34 7.87 3.25
CA LEU A 48 7.10 8.77 4.09
C LEU A 48 8.38 8.08 4.58
N SER A 49 9.49 8.83 4.63
CA SER A 49 10.72 8.32 5.23
C SER A 49 10.54 8.06 6.74
N PRO A 50 11.16 7.01 7.33
CA PRO A 50 11.20 6.79 8.77
C PRO A 50 11.64 8.02 9.58
N SER A 51 12.61 8.80 9.05
CA SER A 51 13.05 10.07 9.65
C SER A 51 12.02 11.19 9.55
N LYS A 52 10.90 10.98 8.82
CA LYS A 52 9.82 11.96 8.55
C LYS A 52 10.28 13.26 7.88
N ARG A 53 11.46 13.23 7.25
CA ARG A 53 12.02 14.38 6.55
C ARG A 53 11.63 14.43 5.08
N PHE A 54 11.28 13.29 4.47
CA PHE A 54 11.07 13.15 3.04
C PHE A 54 9.76 12.40 2.75
N LEU A 55 9.04 12.88 1.74
CA LEU A 55 7.91 12.19 1.12
C LEU A 55 8.29 11.82 -0.31
N PHE A 56 7.95 10.59 -0.72
CA PHE A 56 8.12 10.13 -2.09
C PHE A 56 6.76 9.77 -2.68
N ALA A 57 6.54 10.16 -3.95
CA ALA A 57 5.30 9.89 -4.66
C ALA A 57 5.58 9.13 -5.96
N ALA A 58 4.88 8.03 -6.17
CA ALA A 58 4.81 7.36 -7.47
C ALA A 58 3.90 8.17 -8.39
N LEU A 59 4.41 8.62 -9.52
CA LEU A 59 3.67 9.35 -10.55
C LEU A 59 3.24 8.34 -11.61
N GLU A 60 2.04 7.80 -11.45
CA GLU A 60 1.51 6.67 -12.24
C GLU A 60 1.12 7.11 -13.65
N SER A 61 2.04 6.93 -14.58
CA SER A 61 1.87 7.28 -15.98
C SER A 61 2.67 6.35 -16.88
N LYS A 62 2.45 6.44 -18.20
CA LYS A 62 3.37 5.86 -19.19
C LYS A 62 4.72 6.59 -19.08
N ASN A 63 5.83 5.84 -19.12
CA ASN A 63 7.16 6.35 -18.76
C ASN A 63 7.14 7.00 -17.36
N GLY A 64 6.69 6.22 -16.38
CA GLY A 64 6.44 6.69 -15.02
C GLY A 64 7.67 7.22 -14.31
N SER A 65 7.43 7.94 -13.24
CA SER A 65 8.50 8.56 -12.44
C SER A 65 8.18 8.52 -10.94
N VAL A 66 9.18 8.82 -10.14
CA VAL A 66 9.04 9.07 -8.70
C VAL A 66 9.48 10.48 -8.40
N ARG A 67 8.71 11.21 -7.61
CA ARG A 67 9.07 12.54 -7.13
C ARG A 67 9.37 12.52 -5.64
N ALA A 68 10.51 13.12 -5.28
CA ALA A 68 10.92 13.33 -3.91
C ALA A 68 10.59 14.75 -3.44
N PHE A 69 10.15 14.85 -2.19
CA PHE A 69 9.86 16.12 -1.51
C PHE A 69 10.55 16.16 -0.16
N THR A 70 11.04 17.34 0.23
CA THR A 70 11.31 17.62 1.64
C THR A 70 10.00 17.89 2.35
N LEU A 71 9.91 17.40 3.58
CA LEU A 71 8.78 17.64 4.48
C LEU A 71 9.24 18.53 5.63
N HIS A 72 8.67 19.72 5.74
CA HIS A 72 8.90 20.62 6.85
C HIS A 72 7.59 21.19 7.39
N LYS A 73 7.24 20.84 8.64
CA LYS A 73 6.00 21.29 9.32
C LYS A 73 4.73 21.10 8.46
N GLY A 74 4.61 19.95 7.81
CA GLY A 74 3.46 19.61 6.96
C GLY A 74 3.51 20.22 5.54
N SER A 75 4.51 21.04 5.21
CA SER A 75 4.70 21.62 3.87
C SER A 75 5.66 20.76 3.04
N LEU A 76 5.36 20.63 1.73
CA LEU A 76 6.15 19.87 0.77
C LEU A 76 6.91 20.84 -0.15
N ALA A 77 8.22 20.56 -0.36
CA ALA A 77 9.01 21.21 -1.38
C ALA A 77 9.71 20.15 -2.24
N VAL A 78 9.61 20.28 -3.56
CA VAL A 78 10.19 19.31 -4.51
C VAL A 78 11.72 19.30 -4.38
N ILE A 79 12.29 18.10 -4.21
CA ILE A 79 13.74 17.86 -4.29
C ILE A 79 14.10 17.60 -5.76
N ASN A 80 13.60 16.48 -6.30
CA ASN A 80 13.80 16.10 -7.71
C ASN A 80 12.74 15.09 -8.16
N THR A 81 12.76 14.79 -9.44
CA THR A 81 11.97 13.72 -10.06
C THR A 81 12.92 12.79 -10.82
N GLN A 82 12.75 11.47 -10.65
CA GLN A 82 13.57 10.46 -11.31
C GLN A 82 12.68 9.44 -12.02
N SER A 83 13.15 8.89 -13.14
CA SER A 83 12.43 7.81 -13.83
C SER A 83 12.21 6.61 -12.91
N SER A 84 11.01 6.02 -12.95
CA SER A 84 10.72 4.73 -12.32
C SER A 84 11.31 3.54 -13.08
N CYS A 85 11.88 3.78 -14.26
CA CYS A 85 12.37 2.77 -15.21
C CYS A 85 11.28 1.79 -15.68
N GLY A 86 10.04 2.29 -15.79
CA GLY A 86 8.90 1.49 -16.24
C GLY A 86 7.63 2.31 -16.39
N ASP A 87 6.54 1.62 -16.73
CA ASP A 87 5.23 2.19 -16.93
C ASP A 87 4.33 1.93 -15.72
N ALA A 88 3.47 2.90 -15.39
CA ALA A 88 2.50 2.85 -14.31
C ALA A 88 3.10 2.41 -12.97
N PRO A 89 4.06 3.16 -12.38
CA PRO A 89 4.53 2.92 -11.02
C PRO A 89 3.37 3.09 -10.03
N CYS A 90 3.04 2.03 -9.29
CA CYS A 90 1.86 1.98 -8.42
C CYS A 90 2.19 1.70 -6.95
N HIS A 91 3.44 1.43 -6.61
CA HIS A 91 3.86 1.19 -5.23
C HIS A 91 5.33 1.55 -5.01
N LEU A 92 5.61 2.04 -3.82
CA LEU A 92 6.94 2.44 -3.34
C LEU A 92 7.25 1.73 -2.02
N ALA A 93 8.47 1.23 -1.86
CA ALA A 93 8.96 0.71 -0.59
C ALA A 93 10.32 1.30 -0.25
N LEU A 94 10.43 1.92 0.91
CA LEU A 94 11.67 2.52 1.38
C LEU A 94 12.44 1.52 2.25
N SER A 95 13.75 1.41 2.02
CA SER A 95 14.60 0.60 2.90
C SER A 95 14.63 1.17 4.32
N PRO A 96 14.70 0.32 5.39
CA PRO A 96 14.69 0.81 6.77
C PRO A 96 15.80 1.80 7.12
N ASP A 97 16.92 1.77 6.38
CA ASP A 97 18.05 2.69 6.51
C ASP A 97 17.94 3.94 5.63
N GLU A 98 16.80 4.13 4.94
CA GLU A 98 16.50 5.25 4.04
C GLU A 98 17.49 5.45 2.89
N ARG A 99 18.24 4.41 2.51
CA ARG A 99 19.26 4.53 1.45
C ARG A 99 18.78 4.12 0.08
N PHE A 100 17.66 3.39 0.00
CA PHE A 100 17.12 2.88 -1.25
C PHE A 100 15.60 2.93 -1.26
N LEU A 101 15.06 3.25 -2.43
CA LEU A 101 13.63 3.19 -2.74
C LEU A 101 13.40 2.11 -3.79
N ILE A 102 12.47 1.20 -3.54
CA ILE A 102 12.01 0.20 -4.50
C ILE A 102 10.72 0.70 -5.13
N VAL A 103 10.63 0.61 -6.45
CA VAL A 103 9.47 1.01 -7.23
C VAL A 103 8.91 -0.21 -7.94
N SER A 104 7.60 -0.45 -7.79
CA SER A 104 6.87 -1.45 -8.55
C SER A 104 6.15 -0.77 -9.71
N ASN A 105 6.48 -1.15 -10.96
CA ASN A 105 5.88 -0.63 -12.18
C ASN A 105 4.88 -1.67 -12.72
N TYR A 106 3.60 -1.40 -12.52
CA TYR A 106 2.51 -2.33 -12.90
C TYR A 106 2.45 -2.55 -14.41
N GLY A 107 2.50 -1.46 -15.20
CA GLY A 107 2.29 -1.49 -16.64
C GLY A 107 3.41 -2.20 -17.42
N SER A 108 4.65 -2.09 -16.96
CA SER A 108 5.82 -2.72 -17.60
C SER A 108 6.29 -3.99 -16.90
N ALA A 109 5.62 -4.41 -15.82
CA ALA A 109 6.03 -5.57 -15.01
C ALA A 109 7.49 -5.49 -14.55
N THR A 110 7.96 -4.32 -14.09
CA THR A 110 9.35 -4.15 -13.64
C THR A 110 9.43 -3.69 -12.20
N ILE A 111 10.49 -4.08 -11.51
CA ILE A 111 10.86 -3.59 -10.19
C ILE A 111 12.18 -2.83 -10.34
N ALA A 112 12.20 -1.56 -9.91
CA ALA A 112 13.40 -0.73 -9.95
C ALA A 112 13.90 -0.42 -8.53
N VAL A 113 15.22 -0.36 -8.34
CA VAL A 113 15.86 0.04 -7.08
C VAL A 113 16.63 1.33 -7.30
N LEU A 114 16.18 2.40 -6.65
CA LEU A 114 16.76 3.73 -6.74
C LEU A 114 17.52 4.07 -5.45
N PRO A 115 18.82 4.40 -5.52
CA PRO A 115 19.55 4.92 -4.37
C PRO A 115 19.06 6.32 -3.97
N LEU A 116 19.14 6.63 -2.68
CA LEU A 116 18.81 7.93 -2.10
C LEU A 116 20.04 8.62 -1.55
N GLY A 117 20.12 9.94 -1.77
CA GLY A 117 21.04 10.79 -1.03
C GLY A 117 20.56 11.01 0.41
N THR A 118 21.45 11.43 1.28
CA THR A 118 21.13 11.80 2.68
C THR A 118 20.23 13.04 2.79
N ASP A 119 20.08 13.76 1.69
CA ASP A 119 19.19 14.89 1.46
C ASP A 119 17.85 14.52 0.81
N GLY A 120 17.60 13.21 0.62
CA GLY A 120 16.39 12.69 -0.03
C GLY A 120 16.45 12.71 -1.56
N PHE A 121 17.56 13.10 -2.17
CA PHE A 121 17.70 13.14 -3.63
C PHE A 121 17.64 11.74 -4.24
N LEU A 122 16.72 11.52 -5.19
CA LEU A 122 16.59 10.27 -5.95
C LEU A 122 17.70 10.19 -7.00
N LYS A 123 18.47 9.09 -7.01
CA LYS A 123 19.49 8.80 -8.02
C LYS A 123 18.95 7.84 -9.07
N GLU A 124 19.69 7.66 -10.17
CA GLU A 124 19.36 6.68 -11.20
C GLU A 124 19.30 5.26 -10.61
N ALA A 125 18.42 4.42 -11.17
CA ALA A 125 18.26 3.06 -10.71
C ALA A 125 19.56 2.24 -10.84
N VAL A 126 19.93 1.55 -9.78
CA VAL A 126 21.08 0.61 -9.76
C VAL A 126 20.69 -0.79 -10.21
N GLN A 127 19.38 -1.07 -10.22
CA GLN A 127 18.85 -2.35 -10.69
C GLN A 127 17.44 -2.16 -11.23
N VAL A 128 17.14 -2.85 -12.34
CA VAL A 128 15.79 -3.01 -12.88
C VAL A 128 15.57 -4.49 -13.15
N ILE A 129 14.52 -5.07 -12.57
CA ILE A 129 14.19 -6.49 -12.65
C ILE A 129 12.90 -6.62 -13.45
N PRO A 130 12.92 -7.20 -14.65
CA PRO A 130 11.72 -7.56 -15.38
C PRO A 130 11.09 -8.81 -14.76
N LEU A 131 9.77 -8.78 -14.58
CA LEU A 131 8.95 -9.94 -14.26
C LEU A 131 8.37 -10.51 -15.56
N SER A 132 8.02 -11.80 -15.53
CA SER A 132 7.45 -12.50 -16.69
C SER A 132 6.48 -13.57 -16.23
N GLY A 133 5.50 -13.87 -17.05
CA GLY A 133 4.47 -14.87 -16.78
C GLY A 133 3.09 -14.32 -17.09
N SER A 134 2.07 -15.12 -16.84
CA SER A 134 0.65 -14.78 -16.99
C SER A 134 -0.18 -15.69 -16.11
N GLY A 135 -1.46 -15.34 -15.94
CA GLY A 135 -2.43 -16.11 -15.18
C GLY A 135 -3.72 -16.37 -15.98
N PRO A 136 -4.74 -16.95 -15.36
CA PRO A 136 -5.96 -17.35 -16.06
C PRO A 136 -6.90 -16.20 -16.40
N HIS A 137 -6.78 -15.03 -15.74
CA HIS A 137 -7.68 -13.89 -15.96
C HIS A 137 -7.30 -13.14 -17.25
N LYS A 138 -8.14 -13.25 -18.28
CA LYS A 138 -7.82 -12.85 -19.67
C LYS A 138 -7.33 -11.41 -19.86
N THR A 139 -7.75 -10.47 -19.03
CA THR A 139 -7.44 -9.03 -19.18
C THR A 139 -6.57 -8.47 -18.06
N ARG A 140 -6.55 -9.15 -16.90
CA ARG A 140 -5.81 -8.67 -15.72
C ARG A 140 -4.55 -9.49 -15.46
N GLN A 141 -4.37 -10.61 -16.20
CA GLN A 141 -3.25 -11.52 -16.06
C GLN A 141 -2.74 -12.00 -17.43
N ASP A 142 -2.93 -11.20 -18.48
CA ASP A 142 -2.39 -11.43 -19.81
C ASP A 142 -0.85 -11.37 -19.84
N CYS A 143 -0.26 -10.67 -18.88
CA CYS A 143 1.18 -10.65 -18.62
C CYS A 143 1.44 -10.45 -17.10
N ALA A 144 2.70 -10.50 -16.71
CA ALA A 144 3.12 -10.15 -15.34
C ALA A 144 2.81 -8.69 -15.00
N HIS A 145 2.52 -8.40 -13.74
CA HIS A 145 2.25 -7.06 -13.21
C HIS A 145 2.85 -6.89 -11.83
N ALA A 146 3.98 -6.18 -11.72
CA ALA A 146 4.58 -5.85 -10.43
C ALA A 146 3.68 -4.87 -9.68
N HIS A 147 3.01 -5.32 -8.60
CA HIS A 147 2.05 -4.46 -7.89
C HIS A 147 2.61 -3.85 -6.62
N ALA A 148 3.27 -4.61 -5.77
CA ALA A 148 3.85 -4.09 -4.53
C ALA A 148 5.16 -4.79 -4.17
N CYS A 149 6.06 -4.05 -3.51
CA CYS A 149 7.22 -4.58 -2.83
C CYS A 149 7.18 -4.14 -1.37
N THR A 150 7.50 -5.03 -0.42
CA THR A 150 7.54 -4.68 1.01
C THR A 150 8.77 -5.28 1.65
N PHE A 151 9.49 -4.47 2.43
CA PHE A 151 10.60 -4.94 3.25
C PHE A 151 10.09 -5.72 4.47
N SER A 152 10.78 -6.80 4.80
CA SER A 152 10.62 -7.41 6.13
C SER A 152 11.05 -6.41 7.21
N PRO A 153 10.53 -6.49 8.46
CA PRO A 153 10.88 -5.55 9.53
C PRO A 153 12.39 -5.43 9.77
N ALA A 154 13.13 -6.52 9.66
CA ALA A 154 14.59 -6.54 9.75
C ALA A 154 15.29 -5.98 8.49
N GLY A 155 14.56 -5.71 7.40
CA GLY A 155 15.10 -5.24 6.11
C GLY A 155 16.00 -6.26 5.40
N THR A 156 15.92 -7.54 5.77
CA THR A 156 16.73 -8.63 5.17
C THR A 156 16.09 -9.13 3.88
N PHE A 157 14.77 -9.20 3.86
CA PHE A 157 13.99 -9.66 2.72
C PHE A 157 13.14 -8.55 2.14
N VAL A 158 12.85 -8.67 0.86
CA VAL A 158 11.81 -7.93 0.14
C VAL A 158 10.90 -8.95 -0.50
N CYS A 159 9.59 -8.85 -0.23
CA CYS A 159 8.57 -9.63 -0.89
C CYS A 159 7.90 -8.78 -1.96
N ALA A 160 7.85 -9.28 -3.19
CA ALA A 160 7.26 -8.59 -4.34
C ALA A 160 6.05 -9.35 -4.86
N CYS A 161 4.91 -8.66 -4.98
CA CYS A 161 3.68 -9.18 -5.56
C CYS A 161 3.72 -9.06 -7.09
N ASP A 162 3.49 -10.17 -7.79
CA ASP A 162 3.21 -10.21 -9.21
C ASP A 162 1.74 -10.63 -9.40
N LEU A 163 0.88 -9.65 -9.57
CA LEU A 163 -0.57 -9.86 -9.74
C LEU A 163 -0.86 -10.65 -11.01
N GLY A 164 -0.12 -10.37 -12.08
CA GLY A 164 -0.38 -10.95 -13.38
C GLY A 164 0.02 -12.42 -13.51
N SER A 165 0.91 -12.94 -12.66
CA SER A 165 1.34 -14.32 -12.71
C SER A 165 1.14 -15.11 -11.42
N ASP A 166 0.25 -14.64 -10.54
CA ASP A 166 -0.14 -15.29 -9.28
C ASP A 166 1.05 -15.66 -8.38
N ARG A 167 2.05 -14.75 -8.24
CA ARG A 167 3.25 -15.05 -7.46
C ARG A 167 3.60 -13.96 -6.45
N VAL A 168 4.22 -14.39 -5.35
CA VAL A 168 5.02 -13.53 -4.47
C VAL A 168 6.47 -13.98 -4.57
N ILE A 169 7.36 -13.10 -5.00
CA ILE A 169 8.78 -13.37 -5.15
C ILE A 169 9.50 -12.83 -3.92
N VAL A 170 10.31 -13.68 -3.29
CA VAL A 170 11.13 -13.30 -2.13
C VAL A 170 12.56 -13.02 -2.59
N TYR A 171 13.02 -11.83 -2.31
CA TYR A 171 14.39 -11.39 -2.56
C TYR A 171 15.12 -11.20 -1.23
N ARG A 172 16.41 -11.55 -1.19
CA ARG A 172 17.33 -11.04 -0.18
C ARG A 172 17.81 -9.66 -0.62
N PHE A 173 17.77 -8.70 0.29
CA PHE A 173 18.24 -7.36 0.01
C PHE A 173 19.72 -7.19 0.40
N ASP A 174 20.56 -6.90 -0.60
CA ASP A 174 21.95 -6.48 -0.37
C ASP A 174 21.98 -4.98 -0.08
N ARG A 175 22.10 -4.64 1.19
CA ARG A 175 22.13 -3.24 1.67
C ARG A 175 23.36 -2.46 1.20
N SER A 176 24.46 -3.13 0.84
CA SER A 176 25.69 -2.47 0.41
C SER A 176 25.59 -1.99 -1.03
N LEU A 177 24.98 -2.78 -1.89
CA LEU A 177 24.86 -2.52 -3.31
C LEU A 177 23.47 -2.02 -3.73
N GLY A 178 22.48 -2.10 -2.86
CA GLY A 178 21.08 -1.81 -3.18
C GLY A 178 20.52 -2.82 -4.19
N ARG A 179 20.79 -4.11 -4.00
CA ARG A 179 20.38 -5.14 -4.94
C ARG A 179 19.43 -6.16 -4.32
N LEU A 180 18.44 -6.54 -5.12
CA LEU A 180 17.51 -7.62 -4.85
C LEU A 180 18.04 -8.90 -5.47
N ILE A 181 18.32 -9.91 -4.63
CA ILE A 181 18.84 -11.22 -5.02
C ILE A 181 17.71 -12.23 -4.83
N PRO A 182 17.19 -12.89 -5.88
CA PRO A 182 16.06 -13.81 -5.75
C PRO A 182 16.42 -15.00 -4.87
N VAL A 183 15.51 -15.38 -3.96
CA VAL A 183 15.66 -16.52 -3.05
C VAL A 183 14.67 -17.61 -3.41
N THR A 184 13.40 -17.28 -3.45
CA THR A 184 12.30 -18.22 -3.72
C THR A 184 11.06 -17.48 -4.22
N GLN A 185 10.02 -18.23 -4.56
CA GLN A 185 8.71 -17.69 -4.88
C GLN A 185 7.61 -18.55 -4.27
N TYR A 186 6.53 -17.91 -3.88
CA TYR A 186 5.27 -18.53 -3.51
C TYR A 186 4.29 -18.39 -4.67
N ALA A 187 3.66 -19.49 -5.09
CA ALA A 187 2.57 -19.47 -6.05
C ALA A 187 1.25 -19.39 -5.30
N SER A 188 0.51 -18.31 -5.50
CA SER A 188 -0.87 -18.19 -5.05
C SER A 188 -1.78 -19.11 -5.87
N GLN A 189 -3.05 -19.22 -5.47
CA GLN A 189 -4.05 -19.90 -6.29
C GLN A 189 -4.16 -19.21 -7.65
N ALA A 190 -4.33 -20.02 -8.71
CA ALA A 190 -4.50 -19.49 -10.06
C ALA A 190 -5.71 -18.55 -10.14
N GLY A 191 -5.50 -17.33 -10.61
CA GLY A 191 -6.50 -16.27 -10.67
C GLY A 191 -6.63 -15.42 -9.41
N ALA A 192 -5.80 -15.63 -8.39
CA ALA A 192 -5.88 -14.89 -7.13
C ALA A 192 -5.43 -13.43 -7.27
N GLY A 193 -4.36 -13.17 -7.99
CA GLY A 193 -3.82 -11.81 -8.21
C GLY A 193 -3.21 -11.18 -6.96
N PRO A 194 -2.03 -11.60 -6.50
CA PRO A 194 -1.30 -10.99 -5.39
C PRO A 194 -1.13 -9.48 -5.57
N ARG A 195 -1.58 -8.67 -4.59
CA ARG A 195 -1.61 -7.22 -4.73
C ARG A 195 -0.71 -6.49 -3.74
N HIS A 196 -1.08 -6.50 -2.49
CA HIS A 196 -0.37 -5.87 -1.38
C HIS A 196 -0.13 -6.89 -0.27
N LEU A 197 0.85 -6.59 0.59
CA LEU A 197 1.19 -7.47 1.70
C LEU A 197 1.71 -6.66 2.90
N VAL A 198 1.50 -7.21 4.10
CA VAL A 198 2.01 -6.65 5.33
C VAL A 198 2.62 -7.76 6.20
N PHE A 199 3.74 -7.45 6.84
CA PHE A 199 4.36 -8.37 7.79
C PHE A 199 3.77 -8.25 9.18
N SER A 200 3.74 -9.36 9.93
CA SER A 200 3.62 -9.31 11.39
C SER A 200 4.81 -8.56 12.00
N PRO A 201 4.66 -7.96 13.20
CA PRO A 201 5.74 -7.19 13.83
C PRO A 201 7.04 -7.97 14.02
N ASP A 202 6.96 -9.27 14.26
CA ASP A 202 8.12 -10.18 14.38
C ASP A 202 8.73 -10.62 13.04
N GLY A 203 8.05 -10.28 11.92
CA GLY A 203 8.47 -10.64 10.57
C GLY A 203 8.29 -12.12 10.21
N ALA A 204 7.73 -12.94 11.09
CA ALA A 204 7.57 -14.39 10.87
C ALA A 204 6.34 -14.75 10.02
N THR A 205 5.38 -13.84 9.92
CA THR A 205 4.15 -14.03 9.16
C THR A 205 3.96 -12.88 8.17
N LEU A 206 3.45 -13.23 6.99
CA LEU A 206 3.11 -12.32 5.91
C LEU A 206 1.63 -12.47 5.61
N TYR A 207 0.88 -11.37 5.64
CA TYR A 207 -0.51 -11.32 5.22
C TYR A 207 -0.57 -10.71 3.82
N LEU A 208 -1.01 -11.51 2.86
CA LEU A 208 -1.08 -11.16 1.44
C LEU A 208 -2.53 -10.98 1.04
N VAL A 209 -2.91 -9.80 0.55
CA VAL A 209 -4.20 -9.62 -0.09
C VAL A 209 -4.10 -9.97 -1.57
N ASN A 210 -5.02 -10.81 -2.03
CA ASN A 210 -5.21 -11.18 -3.42
C ASN A 210 -6.36 -10.35 -4.01
N GLU A 211 -6.08 -9.60 -5.08
CA GLU A 211 -7.03 -8.65 -5.66
C GLU A 211 -8.22 -9.35 -6.34
N LEU A 212 -7.93 -10.34 -7.21
CA LEU A 212 -8.89 -10.82 -8.19
C LEU A 212 -9.88 -11.83 -7.63
N ASP A 213 -9.48 -12.63 -6.64
CA ASP A 213 -10.34 -13.60 -5.95
C ASP A 213 -10.83 -13.14 -4.58
N SER A 214 -10.45 -11.90 -4.18
CA SER A 214 -10.90 -11.29 -2.91
C SER A 214 -10.60 -12.15 -1.69
N THR A 215 -9.33 -12.59 -1.56
CA THR A 215 -8.86 -13.42 -0.45
C THR A 215 -7.65 -12.82 0.26
N VAL A 216 -7.40 -13.29 1.48
CA VAL A 216 -6.13 -13.11 2.20
C VAL A 216 -5.45 -14.46 2.36
N ASP A 217 -4.18 -14.53 1.96
CA ASP A 217 -3.29 -15.63 2.31
C ASP A 217 -2.46 -15.26 3.54
N VAL A 218 -2.49 -16.11 4.55
CA VAL A 218 -1.59 -16.06 5.71
C VAL A 218 -0.41 -16.97 5.42
N LEU A 219 0.78 -16.38 5.28
CA LEU A 219 1.99 -17.07 4.88
C LEU A 219 3.01 -17.06 6.01
N ALA A 220 3.64 -18.20 6.30
CA ALA A 220 4.83 -18.23 7.15
C ALA A 220 6.06 -17.84 6.34
N LEU A 221 6.92 -17.00 6.91
CA LEU A 221 8.24 -16.67 6.36
C LEU A 221 9.33 -17.09 7.35
N PRO A 222 9.88 -18.32 7.24
CA PRO A 222 11.03 -18.72 8.04
C PRO A 222 12.30 -17.97 7.63
N GLU A 223 13.35 -18.04 8.48
CA GLU A 223 14.64 -17.37 8.25
C GLU A 223 15.29 -17.69 6.89
N ARG A 224 14.95 -18.81 6.28
CA ARG A 224 15.46 -19.21 4.96
C ARG A 224 14.76 -18.50 3.79
N GLY A 225 13.65 -17.79 4.07
CA GLY A 225 12.90 -17.04 3.07
C GLY A 225 11.84 -17.86 2.30
N GLU A 226 11.62 -19.12 2.64
CA GLU A 226 10.62 -19.98 1.95
C GLU A 226 9.22 -19.70 2.49
N LEU A 227 8.35 -19.12 1.67
CA LEU A 227 6.95 -18.87 2.04
C LEU A 227 6.14 -20.15 2.02
N SER A 228 5.29 -20.35 3.04
CA SER A 228 4.34 -21.45 3.09
C SER A 228 2.96 -20.99 3.54
N LEU A 229 1.92 -21.47 2.85
CA LEU A 229 0.52 -21.14 3.16
C LEU A 229 0.10 -21.81 4.46
N ARG A 230 -0.42 -20.99 5.41
CA ARG A 230 -1.05 -21.45 6.65
C ARG A 230 -2.57 -21.38 6.63
N GLN A 231 -3.10 -20.36 5.90
CA GLN A 231 -4.54 -20.12 5.82
C GLN A 231 -4.85 -19.31 4.58
N ARG A 232 -6.01 -19.55 3.97
CA ARG A 232 -6.67 -18.66 3.00
C ARG A 232 -8.07 -18.37 3.48
N ILE A 233 -8.49 -17.08 3.39
CA ILE A 233 -9.81 -16.65 3.87
C ILE A 233 -10.35 -15.53 2.95
N THR A 234 -11.66 -15.49 2.74
CA THR A 234 -12.32 -14.45 1.93
C THR A 234 -12.35 -13.09 2.61
N THR A 235 -12.40 -12.01 1.81
CA THR A 235 -12.56 -10.62 2.28
C THR A 235 -14.00 -10.12 2.21
N VAL A 236 -14.90 -10.90 1.63
CA VAL A 236 -16.32 -10.56 1.46
C VAL A 236 -17.22 -11.57 2.15
N PRO A 237 -18.47 -11.21 2.49
CA PRO A 237 -19.43 -12.18 3.05
C PRO A 237 -19.67 -13.35 2.11
N GLN A 238 -20.00 -14.52 2.67
CA GLN A 238 -20.22 -15.76 1.89
C GLN A 238 -21.42 -15.69 0.94
N ASP A 239 -22.40 -14.86 1.26
CA ASP A 239 -23.62 -14.65 0.47
C ASP A 239 -23.46 -13.52 -0.59
N PHE A 240 -22.32 -12.86 -0.62
CA PHE A 240 -22.05 -11.84 -1.63
C PHE A 240 -21.72 -12.48 -2.97
N SER A 241 -22.44 -12.06 -4.02
CA SER A 241 -22.30 -12.59 -5.40
C SER A 241 -21.99 -11.52 -6.45
N GLY A 242 -21.72 -10.28 -6.02
CA GLY A 242 -21.33 -9.18 -6.90
C GLY A 242 -19.85 -9.25 -7.31
N GLU A 243 -19.47 -8.38 -8.25
CA GLU A 243 -18.06 -8.18 -8.60
C GLU A 243 -17.35 -7.47 -7.45
N ASN A 244 -16.15 -7.95 -7.12
CA ASN A 244 -15.30 -7.35 -6.10
C ASN A 244 -13.82 -7.54 -6.42
N THR A 245 -13.03 -6.55 -6.07
CA THR A 245 -11.56 -6.65 -6.07
C THR A 245 -11.03 -6.12 -4.75
N ALA A 246 -10.30 -6.95 -4.00
CA ALA A 246 -9.65 -6.49 -2.79
C ALA A 246 -8.49 -5.53 -3.13
N ALA A 247 -8.13 -4.61 -2.22
CA ALA A 247 -7.15 -3.59 -2.54
C ALA A 247 -6.05 -3.42 -1.48
N ALA A 248 -6.25 -2.58 -0.48
CA ALA A 248 -5.26 -2.32 0.56
C ALA A 248 -5.38 -3.31 1.71
N ILE A 249 -4.27 -3.51 2.43
CA ILE A 249 -4.19 -4.35 3.63
C ILE A 249 -3.31 -3.66 4.67
N ALA A 250 -3.73 -3.63 5.92
CA ALA A 250 -2.94 -3.09 7.02
C ALA A 250 -3.22 -3.84 8.33
N LEU A 251 -2.17 -3.98 9.16
CA LEU A 251 -2.27 -4.42 10.54
C LEU A 251 -2.50 -3.21 11.46
N SER A 252 -3.28 -3.39 12.52
CA SER A 252 -3.32 -2.43 13.61
C SER A 252 -1.95 -2.31 14.29
N PRO A 253 -1.60 -1.15 14.88
CA PRO A 253 -0.30 -0.95 15.53
C PRO A 253 -0.02 -1.95 16.66
N ASP A 254 -1.05 -2.47 17.31
CA ASP A 254 -0.97 -3.51 18.33
C ASP A 254 -0.79 -4.93 17.77
N GLY A 255 -0.90 -5.10 16.43
CA GLY A 255 -0.82 -6.39 15.73
C GLY A 255 -2.02 -7.31 15.95
N MET A 256 -3.08 -6.84 16.62
CA MET A 256 -4.22 -7.69 17.01
C MET A 256 -5.30 -7.79 15.93
N TYR A 257 -5.34 -6.86 14.99
CA TYR A 257 -6.35 -6.80 13.93
C TYR A 257 -5.75 -6.54 12.57
N LEU A 258 -6.32 -7.18 11.55
CA LEU A 258 -5.98 -6.97 10.15
C LEU A 258 -7.20 -6.40 9.43
N TYR A 259 -6.95 -5.42 8.56
CA TYR A 259 -7.98 -4.73 7.76
C TYR A 259 -7.68 -4.89 6.29
N VAL A 260 -8.73 -5.09 5.47
CA VAL A 260 -8.62 -5.20 4.00
C VAL A 260 -9.75 -4.45 3.35
N SER A 261 -9.45 -3.60 2.36
CA SER A 261 -10.48 -2.88 1.59
C SER A 261 -10.96 -3.68 0.38
N ASN A 262 -12.27 -3.56 0.07
CA ASN A 262 -12.99 -4.24 -0.98
C ASN A 262 -13.63 -3.22 -1.93
N ARG A 263 -13.20 -3.20 -3.18
CA ARG A 263 -13.76 -2.36 -4.25
C ARG A 263 -14.83 -3.14 -5.01
N GLY A 264 -16.04 -2.65 -5.02
CA GLY A 264 -17.25 -3.33 -5.51
C GLY A 264 -18.21 -3.61 -4.37
N HIS A 265 -17.84 -4.41 -3.37
CA HIS A 265 -18.58 -4.52 -2.11
C HIS A 265 -18.51 -3.23 -1.28
N ASN A 266 -17.51 -2.39 -1.52
CA ASN A 266 -17.31 -1.07 -0.88
C ASN A 266 -17.30 -1.16 0.65
N SER A 267 -16.38 -1.97 1.16
CA SER A 267 -16.26 -2.28 2.58
C SER A 267 -14.80 -2.43 3.04
N ILE A 268 -14.63 -2.48 4.35
CA ILE A 268 -13.42 -2.97 5.03
C ILE A 268 -13.75 -4.31 5.70
N ALA A 269 -13.05 -5.37 5.31
CA ALA A 269 -13.03 -6.63 6.04
C ALA A 269 -12.12 -6.48 7.27
N VAL A 270 -12.62 -6.89 8.43
CA VAL A 270 -11.93 -6.79 9.73
C VAL A 270 -11.69 -8.20 10.25
N TYR A 271 -10.43 -8.51 10.55
CA TYR A 271 -10.04 -9.81 11.09
C TYR A 271 -9.38 -9.65 12.46
N ALA A 272 -9.68 -10.56 13.37
CA ALA A 272 -8.89 -10.75 14.58
C ALA A 272 -7.68 -11.63 14.27
N VAL A 273 -6.49 -11.22 14.72
CA VAL A 273 -5.24 -11.99 14.59
C VAL A 273 -5.11 -12.91 15.81
N ARG A 274 -4.97 -14.20 15.58
CA ARG A 274 -4.83 -15.22 16.63
C ARG A 274 -3.36 -15.33 17.09
N SER A 275 -3.17 -15.97 18.22
CA SER A 275 -1.82 -16.23 18.76
C SER A 275 -0.94 -17.10 17.86
N ASP A 276 -1.54 -17.91 16.97
CA ASP A 276 -0.86 -18.71 15.95
C ASP A 276 -0.70 -17.95 14.62
N ALA A 277 -0.94 -16.65 14.63
CA ALA A 277 -0.93 -15.71 13.51
C ALA A 277 -1.98 -15.99 12.40
N ARG A 278 -2.87 -16.96 12.57
CA ARG A 278 -4.07 -17.09 11.72
C ARG A 278 -5.04 -15.95 12.01
N ILE A 279 -6.01 -15.76 11.11
CA ILE A 279 -6.98 -14.68 11.20
C ILE A 279 -8.41 -15.20 11.12
N ASP A 280 -9.30 -14.58 11.90
CA ASP A 280 -10.73 -14.86 11.89
C ASP A 280 -11.49 -13.62 11.43
N LEU A 281 -12.34 -13.74 10.40
CA LEU A 281 -13.18 -12.64 9.93
C LEU A 281 -14.23 -12.31 11.00
N ILE A 282 -14.19 -11.09 11.54
CA ILE A 282 -15.10 -10.65 12.61
C ILE A 282 -16.15 -9.65 12.13
N ALA A 283 -15.86 -8.90 11.07
CA ALA A 283 -16.80 -7.97 10.47
C ALA A 283 -16.44 -7.67 9.01
N VAL A 284 -17.45 -7.29 8.22
CA VAL A 284 -17.29 -6.64 6.92
C VAL A 284 -18.07 -5.32 6.99
N GLN A 285 -17.36 -4.21 7.17
CA GLN A 285 -17.93 -2.90 7.45
C GLN A 285 -18.10 -2.10 6.16
N PRO A 286 -19.34 -1.73 5.74
CA PRO A 286 -19.55 -0.79 4.64
C PRO A 286 -18.89 0.57 4.92
N VAL A 287 -18.27 1.18 3.89
CA VAL A 287 -17.49 2.41 4.07
C VAL A 287 -18.24 3.69 3.64
N GLY A 288 -19.42 3.57 3.04
CA GLY A 288 -20.24 4.72 2.67
C GLY A 288 -19.71 5.53 1.47
N GLY A 289 -18.80 4.96 0.69
CA GLY A 289 -18.25 5.52 -0.54
C GLY A 289 -17.89 4.40 -1.51
N GLU A 290 -17.53 4.76 -2.74
CA GLU A 290 -17.25 3.82 -3.84
C GLU A 290 -15.76 3.65 -4.07
N THR A 291 -15.34 2.42 -4.36
CA THR A 291 -13.96 2.06 -4.68
C THR A 291 -12.97 2.47 -3.57
N PRO A 292 -13.08 1.88 -2.35
CA PRO A 292 -12.12 2.12 -1.27
C PRO A 292 -10.75 1.53 -1.64
N ARG A 293 -9.93 2.33 -2.37
CA ARG A 293 -8.67 1.87 -2.96
C ARG A 293 -7.56 1.75 -1.94
N ASP A 294 -7.52 2.66 -0.98
CA ASP A 294 -6.51 2.70 0.08
C ASP A 294 -7.11 3.20 1.40
N PHE A 295 -6.47 2.83 2.49
CA PHE A 295 -6.79 3.29 3.83
C PHE A 295 -5.56 3.25 4.73
N THR A 296 -5.59 4.00 5.80
CA THR A 296 -4.55 3.99 6.84
C THR A 296 -5.15 4.02 8.24
N LEU A 297 -4.45 3.43 9.20
CA LEU A 297 -4.73 3.71 10.61
C LEU A 297 -3.92 4.96 11.02
N ASP A 298 -4.50 5.77 11.90
CA ASP A 298 -3.78 6.86 12.53
C ASP A 298 -2.67 6.31 13.46
N PRO A 299 -1.66 7.11 13.83
CA PRO A 299 -0.54 6.64 14.67
C PRO A 299 -0.93 6.10 16.04
N SER A 300 -2.09 6.47 16.58
CA SER A 300 -2.63 5.92 17.82
C SER A 300 -3.34 4.56 17.63
N GLY A 301 -3.71 4.24 16.40
CA GLY A 301 -4.53 3.09 16.04
C GLY A 301 -5.99 3.20 16.47
N ALA A 302 -6.44 4.38 16.91
CA ALA A 302 -7.83 4.59 17.33
C ALA A 302 -8.78 4.91 16.18
N PHE A 303 -8.23 5.33 15.04
CA PHE A 303 -9.02 5.69 13.86
C PHE A 303 -8.46 5.05 12.59
N LEU A 304 -9.38 4.81 11.65
CA LEU A 304 -9.07 4.33 10.31
C LEU A 304 -9.65 5.33 9.30
N LEU A 305 -8.82 5.79 8.35
CA LEU A 305 -9.15 6.74 7.30
C LEU A 305 -9.18 6.00 5.97
N VAL A 306 -10.28 6.10 5.21
CA VAL A 306 -10.52 5.34 3.97
C VAL A 306 -10.71 6.30 2.81
N CYS A 307 -9.90 6.16 1.76
CA CYS A 307 -10.04 6.91 0.50
C CYS A 307 -10.96 6.18 -0.46
N HIS A 308 -11.95 6.90 -1.00
CA HIS A 308 -12.90 6.41 -2.00
C HIS A 308 -12.61 7.08 -3.34
N GLN A 309 -12.04 6.30 -4.28
CA GLN A 309 -11.58 6.81 -5.58
C GLN A 309 -12.73 7.41 -6.40
N ASP A 310 -13.87 6.67 -6.50
CA ASP A 310 -14.93 6.98 -7.47
C ASP A 310 -16.04 7.86 -6.90
N SER A 311 -16.14 8.01 -5.58
CA SER A 311 -17.08 8.94 -4.94
C SER A 311 -16.44 10.24 -4.44
N ASP A 312 -15.14 10.48 -4.74
CA ASP A 312 -14.42 11.71 -4.40
C ASP A 312 -14.50 12.06 -2.91
N THR A 313 -14.34 11.07 -2.03
CA THR A 313 -14.45 11.28 -0.58
C THR A 313 -13.37 10.53 0.20
N MET A 314 -13.18 10.95 1.44
CA MET A 314 -12.45 10.21 2.47
C MET A 314 -13.32 10.10 3.71
N ALA A 315 -13.52 8.87 4.22
CA ALA A 315 -14.26 8.62 5.45
C ALA A 315 -13.34 8.31 6.62
N VAL A 316 -13.73 8.75 7.81
CA VAL A 316 -13.06 8.48 9.08
C VAL A 316 -13.93 7.56 9.92
N PHE A 317 -13.32 6.48 10.42
CA PHE A 317 -13.93 5.53 11.34
C PHE A 317 -13.16 5.50 12.64
N SER A 318 -13.87 5.44 13.78
CA SER A 318 -13.22 5.05 15.03
C SER A 318 -13.12 3.55 15.14
N ARG A 319 -12.00 3.06 15.66
CA ARG A 319 -11.77 1.64 15.97
C ARG A 319 -12.12 1.37 17.43
N SER A 320 -12.94 0.35 17.67
CA SER A 320 -13.23 -0.15 19.02
C SER A 320 -12.08 -1.03 19.54
N GLU A 321 -12.09 -1.36 20.82
CA GLU A 321 -11.14 -2.32 21.42
C GLU A 321 -11.23 -3.72 20.81
N CYS A 322 -12.39 -4.12 20.29
CA CYS A 322 -12.57 -5.38 19.59
C CYS A 322 -12.29 -5.28 18.07
N GLY A 323 -11.65 -4.21 17.61
CA GLY A 323 -11.21 -4.01 16.23
C GLY A 323 -12.29 -3.55 15.25
N THR A 324 -13.58 -3.54 15.65
CA THR A 324 -14.68 -3.12 14.78
C THR A 324 -14.67 -1.61 14.53
N LEU A 325 -15.27 -1.19 13.41
CA LEU A 325 -15.22 0.18 12.93
C LEU A 325 -16.59 0.85 13.08
N GLN A 326 -16.60 2.14 13.48
CA GLN A 326 -17.78 2.97 13.52
C GLN A 326 -17.52 4.27 12.75
N HIS A 327 -18.35 4.57 11.76
CA HIS A 327 -18.28 5.79 10.95
C HIS A 327 -18.38 7.04 11.84
N ARG A 328 -17.54 8.05 11.56
CA ARG A 328 -17.49 9.34 12.28
C ARG A 328 -17.81 10.51 11.38
N ALA A 329 -17.11 10.61 10.25
CA ALA A 329 -17.26 11.72 9.32
C ALA A 329 -16.85 11.32 7.91
N THR A 330 -17.30 12.10 6.92
CA THR A 330 -16.87 11.99 5.52
C THR A 330 -16.51 13.38 5.02
N TYR A 331 -15.39 13.47 4.28
CA TYR A 331 -14.83 14.70 3.73
C TYR A 331 -14.72 14.57 2.21
N GLU A 332 -14.94 15.66 1.48
CA GLU A 332 -14.71 15.70 0.04
C GLU A 332 -13.22 15.74 -0.26
N VAL A 333 -12.73 14.77 -1.02
CA VAL A 333 -11.35 14.69 -1.51
C VAL A 333 -11.38 14.11 -2.91
N PRO A 334 -11.10 14.89 -3.95
CA PRO A 334 -11.28 14.45 -5.32
C PRO A 334 -10.34 13.30 -5.67
N SER A 335 -10.89 12.21 -6.20
CA SER A 335 -10.19 11.03 -6.74
C SER A 335 -9.08 10.50 -5.82
N ALA A 336 -9.38 10.40 -4.51
CA ALA A 336 -8.43 9.96 -3.49
C ALA A 336 -8.08 8.48 -3.63
N VAL A 337 -6.77 8.15 -3.75
CA VAL A 337 -6.31 6.77 -4.03
C VAL A 337 -5.20 6.25 -3.12
N CYS A 338 -4.61 7.12 -2.31
CA CYS A 338 -3.61 6.78 -1.31
C CYS A 338 -3.71 7.74 -0.13
N VAL A 339 -3.54 7.26 1.11
CA VAL A 339 -3.61 8.09 2.32
C VAL A 339 -2.54 7.72 3.34
N LEU A 340 -1.89 8.75 3.88
CA LEU A 340 -0.97 8.66 5.02
C LEU A 340 -1.49 9.52 6.18
N CYS A 341 -1.31 9.03 7.41
CA CYS A 341 -1.54 9.79 8.64
C CYS A 341 -0.35 9.58 9.58
N VAL A 342 0.35 10.63 9.96
CA VAL A 342 1.63 10.55 10.65
C VAL A 342 1.74 11.53 11.80
N ASP A 343 2.42 11.13 12.86
CA ASP A 343 2.80 12.01 13.96
C ASP A 343 4.18 12.61 13.65
N LEU A 344 4.24 13.87 13.25
CA LEU A 344 5.51 14.56 12.93
C LEU A 344 6.29 15.03 14.16
N GLU A 345 5.70 14.97 15.35
CA GLU A 345 6.31 15.46 16.60
C GLU A 345 7.08 14.39 17.38
N ARG A 346 6.90 13.11 17.04
CA ARG A 346 7.59 11.96 17.68
C ARG A 346 8.73 11.39 16.87
#